data_8dc1c5c72be92f17a18bffe088ed0893
#
_entry.id   8dc1c5c72be92f17a18bffe088ed0893
#
_cell.length_a   1.000
_cell.length_b   1.000
_cell.length_c   1.000
_cell.angle_alpha   90.00
_cell.angle_beta   90.00
_cell.angle_gamma   90.00
#
_symmetry.space_group_name_H-M   'P 1'
#
loop_
_entity.id
_entity.type
_entity.pdbx_description
1 polymer ?
#
loop_
_entity_poly.entity_id
_entity_poly.type
_entity_poly.pdbx_seq_one_letter_code
_entity_poly.pdbx_strand_id
1 'polypeptide(L)'
;MLSNMAASLIEHGRITTTLTKAKALRPFIEKVITKAKKAALAAEKKDAIHHRRMAMRDVRDENAITALFNEKHKEFTNRVGGYTRIYKLGPRQGDAAHMAIIEFVKADDQGYKKPTKRASAAKTAPAAEVVPQA
;
A
#
# COMPACT_ATOMS: atom_id res chain seq x y z
N MET A 1 -8.72 15.47 -8.03
CA MET A 1 -8.37 14.19 -8.67
C MET A 1 -7.86 13.17 -7.67
N LEU A 2 -6.76 13.40 -6.98
CA LEU A 2 -6.21 12.44 -6.00
C LEU A 2 -7.19 12.09 -4.87
N SER A 3 -7.95 13.07 -4.38
CA SER A 3 -8.97 12.85 -3.35
C SER A 3 -10.03 11.84 -3.80
N ASN A 4 -10.56 12.00 -5.02
CA ASN A 4 -11.56 11.09 -5.58
C ASN A 4 -10.98 9.69 -5.84
N MET A 5 -9.77 9.62 -6.34
CA MET A 5 -9.06 8.33 -6.53
C MET A 5 -8.80 7.62 -5.21
N ALA A 6 -8.42 8.36 -4.17
CA ALA A 6 -8.22 7.82 -2.84
C ALA A 6 -9.52 7.27 -2.26
N ALA A 7 -10.62 8.00 -2.40
CA ALA A 7 -11.94 7.55 -1.98
C ALA A 7 -12.35 6.25 -2.69
N SER A 8 -12.18 6.20 -4.00
CA SER A 8 -12.47 4.99 -4.80
C SER A 8 -11.59 3.81 -4.38
N LEU A 9 -10.31 4.04 -4.10
CA LEU A 9 -9.41 2.99 -3.64
C LEU A 9 -9.81 2.46 -2.26
N ILE A 10 -10.18 3.32 -1.34
CA ILE A 10 -10.66 2.92 -0.01
C ILE A 10 -11.95 2.10 -0.13
N GLU A 11 -12.86 2.52 -0.98
CA GLU A 11 -14.16 1.88 -1.17
C GLU A 11 -14.04 0.50 -1.83
N HIS A 12 -13.26 0.39 -2.90
CA HIS A 12 -13.17 -0.82 -3.72
C HIS A 12 -11.96 -1.70 -3.38
N GLY A 13 -10.94 -1.16 -2.71
CA GLY A 13 -9.70 -1.85 -2.38
C GLY A 13 -8.70 -1.97 -3.52
N ARG A 14 -9.14 -1.74 -4.76
CA ARG A 14 -8.34 -1.85 -5.98
C ARG A 14 -8.94 -0.95 -7.05
N ILE A 15 -8.11 -0.17 -7.73
CA ILE A 15 -8.53 0.65 -8.88
C ILE A 15 -7.54 0.53 -10.02
N THR A 16 -8.04 0.69 -11.25
CA THR A 16 -7.22 0.76 -12.47
C THR A 16 -7.10 2.20 -12.90
N THR A 17 -5.88 2.67 -13.12
CA THR A 17 -5.60 4.04 -13.54
C THR A 17 -4.30 4.07 -14.36
N THR A 18 -3.88 5.26 -14.80
CA THR A 18 -2.57 5.39 -15.45
C THR A 18 -1.46 5.21 -14.44
N LEU A 19 -0.30 4.71 -14.90
CA LEU A 19 0.86 4.48 -14.04
C LEU A 19 1.32 5.76 -13.31
N THR A 20 1.30 6.89 -14.00
CA THR A 20 1.69 8.19 -13.43
C THR A 20 0.76 8.61 -12.29
N LYS A 21 -0.55 8.45 -12.49
CA LYS A 21 -1.56 8.76 -11.46
C LYS A 21 -1.43 7.80 -10.26
N ALA A 22 -1.19 6.53 -10.52
CA ALA A 22 -0.99 5.54 -9.46
C ALA A 22 0.24 5.87 -8.60
N LYS A 23 1.34 6.27 -9.23
CA LYS A 23 2.56 6.72 -8.52
C LYS A 23 2.33 7.98 -7.69
N ALA A 24 1.52 8.91 -8.19
CA ALA A 24 1.16 10.12 -7.44
C ALA A 24 0.22 9.83 -6.28
N LEU A 25 -0.71 8.90 -6.46
CA LEU A 25 -1.69 8.50 -5.44
C LEU A 25 -1.04 7.76 -4.27
N ARG A 26 -0.05 6.95 -4.53
CA ARG A 26 0.60 6.10 -3.52
C ARG A 26 1.03 6.85 -2.26
N PRO A 27 1.87 7.91 -2.31
CA PRO A 27 2.26 8.64 -1.11
C PRO A 27 1.07 9.36 -0.46
N PHE A 28 0.11 9.81 -1.24
CA PHE A 28 -1.08 10.50 -0.77
C PHE A 28 -1.94 9.58 0.11
N ILE A 29 -2.28 8.40 -0.39
CA ILE A 29 -3.12 7.44 0.35
C ILE A 29 -2.39 6.84 1.56
N GLU A 30 -1.09 6.63 1.47
CA GLU A 30 -0.30 6.11 2.59
C GLU A 30 -0.29 7.07 3.78
N LYS A 31 -0.25 8.38 3.53
CA LYS A 31 -0.39 9.39 4.59
C LYS A 31 -1.76 9.35 5.25
N VAL A 32 -2.81 9.14 4.47
CA VAL A 32 -4.17 9.01 4.99
C VAL A 32 -4.30 7.76 5.88
N ILE A 33 -3.74 6.65 5.44
CA ILE A 33 -3.73 5.41 6.23
C ILE A 33 -2.94 5.59 7.53
N THR A 34 -1.83 6.29 7.49
CA THR A 34 -1.03 6.60 8.68
C THR A 34 -1.84 7.40 9.70
N LYS A 35 -2.62 8.38 9.23
CA LYS A 35 -3.54 9.14 10.10
C LYS A 35 -4.60 8.25 10.73
N ALA A 36 -5.17 7.32 9.97
CA ALA A 36 -6.15 6.36 10.49
C ALA A 36 -5.53 5.45 11.56
N LYS A 37 -4.31 4.97 11.34
CA LYS A 37 -3.59 4.15 12.32
C LYS A 37 -3.28 4.94 13.60
N LYS A 38 -2.83 6.17 13.48
CA LYS A 38 -2.57 7.06 14.63
C LYS A 38 -3.84 7.32 15.43
N ALA A 39 -4.97 7.53 14.74
CA ALA A 39 -6.26 7.70 15.40
C ALA A 39 -6.68 6.46 16.20
N ALA A 40 -6.44 5.27 15.64
CA ALA A 40 -6.75 4.01 16.31
C ALA A 40 -5.90 3.77 17.56
N LEU A 41 -4.65 4.25 17.56
CA LEU A 41 -3.72 4.13 18.69
C LEU A 41 -3.80 5.30 19.67
N ALA A 42 -4.59 6.35 19.37
CA ALA A 42 -4.68 7.51 20.21
C ALA A 42 -5.36 7.18 21.55
N ALA A 43 -4.75 7.60 22.66
CA ALA A 43 -5.28 7.39 24.00
C ALA A 43 -6.49 8.29 24.29
N GLU A 44 -6.53 9.47 23.69
CA GLU A 44 -7.60 10.45 23.87
C GLU A 44 -8.49 10.57 22.63
N LYS A 45 -9.79 10.73 22.85
CA LYS A 45 -10.76 10.97 21.77
C LYS A 45 -10.44 12.21 20.95
N LYS A 46 -9.86 13.25 21.58
CA LYS A 46 -9.47 14.50 20.92
C LYS A 46 -8.47 14.25 19.80
N ASP A 47 -7.47 13.43 20.05
CA ASP A 47 -6.43 13.10 19.08
C ASP A 47 -7.00 12.27 17.92
N ALA A 48 -7.87 11.32 18.22
CA ALA A 48 -8.57 10.53 17.21
C ALA A 48 -9.41 11.41 16.29
N ILE A 49 -10.18 12.34 16.85
CA ILE A 49 -11.00 13.31 16.11
C ILE A 49 -10.11 14.23 15.28
N HIS A 50 -8.99 14.67 15.83
CA HIS A 50 -8.04 15.52 15.11
C HIS A 50 -7.49 14.82 13.87
N HIS A 51 -7.02 13.58 14.00
CA HIS A 51 -6.51 12.79 12.88
C HIS A 51 -7.58 12.54 11.82
N ARG A 52 -8.81 12.27 12.22
CA ARG A 52 -9.94 12.11 11.31
C ARG A 52 -10.21 13.39 10.52
N ARG A 53 -10.24 14.54 11.17
CA ARG A 53 -10.42 15.84 10.51
C ARG A 53 -9.31 16.14 9.53
N MET A 54 -8.07 15.83 9.88
CA MET A 54 -6.93 15.99 8.98
C MET A 54 -7.04 15.09 7.76
N ALA A 55 -7.48 13.85 7.92
CA ALA A 55 -7.72 12.93 6.81
C ALA A 55 -8.85 13.42 5.91
N MET A 56 -9.92 14.00 6.46
CA MET A 56 -11.03 14.55 5.67
C MET A 56 -10.64 15.77 4.84
N ARG A 57 -9.60 16.47 5.21
CA ARG A 57 -9.05 17.55 4.37
C ARG A 57 -8.39 17.00 3.10
N ASP A 58 -7.80 15.84 3.19
CA ASP A 58 -7.14 15.19 2.06
C ASP A 58 -8.17 14.42 1.20
N VAL A 59 -9.03 13.65 1.83
CA VAL A 59 -10.08 12.85 1.17
C VAL A 59 -11.44 13.43 1.57
N ARG A 60 -12.13 14.01 0.61
CA ARG A 60 -13.41 14.72 0.85
C ARG A 60 -14.60 13.81 1.06
N ASP A 61 -14.50 12.55 0.68
CA ASP A 61 -15.58 11.57 0.84
C ASP A 61 -15.65 11.08 2.29
N GLU A 62 -16.70 11.48 2.98
CA GLU A 62 -16.94 11.11 4.37
C GLU A 62 -17.18 9.62 4.56
N ASN A 63 -17.88 8.98 3.62
CA ASN A 63 -18.16 7.54 3.69
C ASN A 63 -16.87 6.71 3.59
N ALA A 64 -15.98 7.06 2.67
CA ALA A 64 -14.68 6.41 2.53
C ALA A 64 -13.83 6.56 3.79
N ILE A 65 -13.77 7.76 4.35
CA ILE A 65 -13.04 8.04 5.60
C ILE A 65 -13.64 7.26 6.77
N THR A 66 -14.94 7.20 6.88
CA THR A 66 -15.63 6.44 7.94
C THR A 66 -15.29 4.95 7.84
N ALA A 67 -15.33 4.37 6.64
CA ALA A 67 -14.96 2.98 6.41
C ALA A 67 -13.49 2.72 6.76
N LEU A 68 -12.58 3.62 6.38
CA LEU A 68 -11.16 3.49 6.67
C LEU A 68 -10.88 3.53 8.19
N PHE A 69 -11.47 4.49 8.89
CA PHE A 69 -11.21 4.67 10.32
C PHE A 69 -11.89 3.63 11.20
N ASN A 70 -13.00 3.06 10.76
CA ASN A 70 -13.74 2.06 11.53
C ASN A 70 -13.23 0.63 11.30
N GLU A 71 -12.94 0.24 10.07
CA GLU A 71 -12.69 -1.15 9.70
C GLU A 71 -11.35 -1.38 8.98
N LYS A 72 -11.11 -0.64 7.91
CA LYS A 72 -10.01 -0.94 6.97
C LYS A 72 -8.62 -0.69 7.55
N HIS A 73 -8.48 0.19 8.53
CA HIS A 73 -7.18 0.44 9.18
C HIS A 73 -6.63 -0.79 9.92
N LYS A 74 -7.51 -1.71 10.34
CA LYS A 74 -7.12 -2.94 11.03
C LYS A 74 -6.24 -3.86 10.18
N GLU A 75 -6.41 -3.84 8.87
CA GLU A 75 -5.60 -4.61 7.94
C GLU A 75 -4.14 -4.14 7.87
N PHE A 76 -3.88 -2.89 8.25
CA PHE A 76 -2.56 -2.26 8.17
C PHE A 76 -1.85 -2.15 9.53
N THR A 77 -2.43 -2.67 10.60
CA THR A 77 -1.92 -2.51 11.96
C THR A 77 -0.49 -3.05 12.12
N ASN A 78 -0.18 -4.17 11.47
CA ASN A 78 1.12 -4.83 11.55
C ASN A 78 2.15 -4.29 10.55
N ARG A 79 1.79 -3.32 9.72
CA ARG A 79 2.69 -2.73 8.72
C ARG A 79 3.14 -1.35 9.11
N VAL A 80 4.42 -1.07 8.87
CA VAL A 80 5.01 0.27 9.03
C VAL A 80 5.30 0.82 7.62
N GLY A 81 4.28 1.32 6.94
CA GLY A 81 4.37 1.78 5.56
C GLY A 81 4.17 0.66 4.54
N GLY A 82 4.28 0.99 3.25
CA GLY A 82 4.08 0.03 2.16
C GLY A 82 2.68 -0.56 2.12
N TYR A 83 1.66 0.27 2.33
CA TYR A 83 0.26 -0.19 2.39
C TYR A 83 -0.36 -0.46 1.03
N THR A 84 0.28 -0.02 -0.04
CA THR A 84 -0.24 -0.14 -1.41
C THR A 84 0.75 -0.86 -2.32
N ARG A 85 0.21 -1.48 -3.36
CA ARG A 85 0.97 -2.18 -4.39
C ARG A 85 0.49 -1.75 -5.76
N ILE A 86 1.42 -1.55 -6.69
CA ILE A 86 1.13 -1.16 -8.07
C ILE A 86 1.53 -2.28 -9.01
N TYR A 87 0.58 -2.73 -9.84
CA TYR A 87 0.82 -3.66 -10.94
C TYR A 87 0.73 -2.94 -12.27
N LYS A 88 1.74 -3.04 -13.11
CA LYS A 88 1.76 -2.47 -14.45
C LYS A 88 0.99 -3.36 -15.42
N LEU A 89 0.06 -2.76 -16.18
CA LEU A 89 -0.77 -3.47 -17.16
C LEU A 89 -0.29 -3.32 -18.60
N GLY A 90 0.56 -2.33 -18.89
CA GLY A 90 0.99 -1.99 -20.23
C GLY A 90 0.19 -0.85 -20.86
N PRO A 91 0.42 -0.56 -22.16
CA PRO A 91 -0.22 0.59 -22.83
C PRO A 91 -1.70 0.35 -23.09
N ARG A 92 -2.48 1.42 -22.97
CA ARG A 92 -3.92 1.44 -23.26
C ARG A 92 -4.15 1.58 -24.76
N GLN A 93 -5.20 0.96 -25.28
CA GLN A 93 -5.66 1.18 -26.65
C GLN A 93 -6.08 2.63 -26.86
N GLY A 94 -5.71 3.21 -27.97
CA GLY A 94 -6.04 4.58 -28.38
C GLY A 94 -4.88 5.56 -28.21
N ASP A 95 -4.47 5.84 -26.96
CA ASP A 95 -3.42 6.82 -26.65
C ASP A 95 -2.09 6.21 -26.16
N ALA A 96 -2.02 4.88 -26.07
CA ALA A 96 -0.85 4.15 -25.58
C ALA A 96 -0.38 4.60 -24.17
N ALA A 97 -1.28 5.16 -23.35
CA ALA A 97 -0.96 5.50 -21.97
C ALA A 97 -0.68 4.23 -21.16
N HIS A 98 0.41 4.24 -20.39
CA HIS A 98 0.75 3.12 -19.52
C HIS A 98 -0.26 3.01 -18.37
N MET A 99 -0.98 1.89 -18.29
CA MET A 99 -1.96 1.63 -17.27
C MET A 99 -1.37 0.83 -16.11
N ALA A 100 -1.97 0.98 -14.96
CA ALA A 100 -1.58 0.26 -13.76
C ALA A 100 -2.79 0.00 -12.85
N ILE A 101 -2.69 -1.05 -12.05
CA ILE A 101 -3.62 -1.31 -10.95
C ILE A 101 -2.91 -0.94 -9.66
N ILE A 102 -3.55 -0.10 -8.85
CA ILE A 102 -3.12 0.13 -7.47
C ILE A 102 -4.11 -0.55 -6.53
N GLU A 103 -3.59 -1.28 -5.56
CA GLU A 103 -4.39 -2.02 -4.58
C GLU A 103 -3.79 -1.92 -3.19
N PHE A 104 -4.63 -2.14 -2.18
CA PHE A 104 -4.16 -2.29 -0.81
C PHE A 104 -3.55 -3.67 -0.60
N VAL A 105 -2.46 -3.71 0.14
CA VAL A 105 -1.82 -4.95 0.57
C VAL A 105 -2.60 -5.52 1.75
N LYS A 106 -3.06 -6.77 1.63
CA LYS A 106 -3.82 -7.45 2.69
C LYS A 106 -2.92 -7.77 3.88
N ALA A 107 -3.54 -7.93 5.05
CA ALA A 107 -2.83 -8.26 6.28
C ALA A 107 -1.99 -9.55 6.18
N ASP A 108 -2.46 -10.53 5.43
CA ASP A 108 -1.80 -11.82 5.23
C ASP A 108 -0.62 -11.77 4.27
N ASP A 109 -0.48 -10.70 3.49
CA ASP A 109 0.55 -10.58 2.47
C ASP A 109 1.89 -10.18 3.12
N GLN A 110 2.87 -11.06 3.01
CA GLN A 110 4.22 -10.82 3.56
C GLN A 110 5.09 -9.94 2.67
N GLY A 111 4.58 -9.53 1.49
CA GLY A 111 5.32 -8.72 0.53
C GLY A 111 6.46 -9.49 -0.16
N TYR A 112 7.24 -8.76 -0.96
CA TYR A 112 8.41 -9.32 -1.61
C TYR A 112 9.56 -9.48 -0.62
N LYS A 113 9.94 -10.70 -0.33
CA LYS A 113 11.21 -10.97 0.34
C LYS A 113 12.35 -10.75 -0.67
N LYS A 114 13.10 -9.68 -0.52
CA LYS A 114 14.32 -9.52 -1.30
C LYS A 114 15.27 -10.65 -0.96
N PRO A 115 15.84 -11.35 -1.95
CA PRO A 115 16.86 -12.34 -1.67
C PRO A 115 18.02 -11.66 -0.92
N THR A 116 18.30 -12.12 0.28
CA THR A 116 19.42 -11.62 1.07
C THR A 116 20.72 -12.10 0.44
N LYS A 117 21.77 -11.30 0.48
CA LYS A 117 23.12 -11.69 0.01
C LYS A 117 23.57 -13.04 0.61
N ARG A 118 23.10 -13.37 1.81
CA ARG A 118 23.37 -14.66 2.44
C ARG A 118 22.77 -15.85 1.72
N ALA A 119 21.58 -15.72 1.14
CA ALA A 119 20.95 -16.79 0.41
C ALA A 119 21.67 -17.10 -0.93
N SER A 120 22.27 -16.09 -1.56
CA SER A 120 23.08 -16.29 -2.78
C SER A 120 24.43 -16.92 -2.46
N ALA A 121 25.03 -16.58 -1.33
CA ALA A 121 26.28 -17.20 -0.89
C ALA A 121 26.08 -18.66 -0.45
N ALA A 122 24.96 -18.95 0.20
CA ALA A 122 24.62 -20.32 0.62
C ALA A 122 24.33 -21.26 -0.54
N LYS A 123 23.88 -20.74 -1.68
CA LYS A 123 23.65 -21.54 -2.88
C LYS A 123 24.92 -21.93 -3.61
N THR A 124 26.00 -21.18 -3.44
CA THR A 124 27.29 -21.48 -4.07
C THR A 124 28.18 -22.36 -3.20
N ALA A 125 28.08 -22.27 -1.90
CA ALA A 125 28.89 -23.05 -0.94
C ALA A 125 28.67 -24.57 -1.04
N PRO A 126 27.42 -25.13 -1.14
CA PRO A 126 27.23 -26.57 -1.23
C PRO A 126 27.78 -27.21 -2.50
N ALA A 127 27.80 -26.48 -3.61
CA ALA A 127 28.34 -26.97 -4.86
C ALA A 127 29.86 -27.13 -4.84
N ALA A 128 30.58 -26.30 -4.10
CA ALA A 128 32.02 -26.39 -3.94
C ALA A 128 32.46 -27.53 -3.02
N GLU A 129 31.66 -27.94 -2.07
CA GLU A 129 31.95 -29.04 -1.14
C GLU A 129 31.77 -30.43 -1.74
N VAL A 130 30.90 -30.57 -2.74
CA VAL A 130 30.61 -31.87 -3.38
C VAL A 130 31.68 -32.32 -4.36
N VAL A 131 32.35 -31.38 -5.02
CA VAL A 131 33.32 -31.66 -6.06
C VAL A 131 34.58 -32.42 -5.58
N PRO A 132 35.16 -32.15 -4.39
CA PRO A 132 36.38 -32.85 -3.96
C PRO A 132 36.23 -34.30 -3.55
N GLN A 133 35.04 -34.83 -3.50
CA GLN A 133 34.80 -36.20 -3.04
C GLN A 133 34.72 -37.24 -4.16
N ALA A 134 34.84 -36.80 -5.36
CA ALA A 134 34.95 -37.71 -6.50
C ALA A 134 36.36 -38.27 -6.63
#